data_30fa2a596fe8d0bf1a9c7cd0a5a2b8b2
#
_entry.id   30fa2a596fe8d0bf1a9c7cd0a5a2b8b2
#
_cell.length_a   1.000
_cell.length_b   1.000
_cell.length_c   1.000
_cell.angle_alpha   90.00
_cell.angle_beta   90.00
_cell.angle_gamma   90.00
#
_symmetry.space_group_name_H-M   'P 1'
#
loop_
_entity.id
_entity.type
_entity.pdbx_description
1 polymer ?
#
loop_
_entity_poly.entity_id
_entity_poly.type
_entity_poly.pdbx_seq_one_letter_code
_entity_poly.pdbx_strand_id
1 'polypeptide(L)'
;MRRAGLIVVFATLLVGCGGEETVSPTGPVEGTLPKAEAGNPAAGKALFVSQGCGGCHTLKAAGTTGKTGPDLDKGLKGKDEAYIRESIVDPNASIAPGFQPGIMPNYGQQLDSKQVANLVAFLQQSTT
;
A
#
# COMPACT_ATOMS: atom_id res chain seq x y z
N MET A 1 73.64 -39.80 -1.65
CA MET A 1 72.38 -40.02 -2.38
C MET A 1 71.42 -38.86 -2.04
N ARG A 2 71.32 -37.90 -2.94
CA ARG A 2 70.57 -36.65 -2.73
C ARG A 2 69.20 -36.83 -3.42
N ARG A 3 68.09 -36.87 -2.67
CA ARG A 3 66.76 -36.87 -3.21
C ARG A 3 66.24 -35.43 -3.27
N ALA A 4 66.12 -34.89 -4.48
CA ALA A 4 65.51 -33.63 -4.76
C ALA A 4 64.00 -33.77 -4.64
N GLY A 5 63.37 -33.08 -3.70
CA GLY A 5 61.93 -32.98 -3.59
C GLY A 5 61.41 -31.89 -4.51
N LEU A 6 60.50 -32.27 -5.42
CA LEU A 6 59.82 -31.38 -6.33
C LEU A 6 58.67 -30.74 -5.58
N ILE A 7 58.70 -29.43 -5.32
CA ILE A 7 57.62 -28.67 -4.75
C ILE A 7 56.70 -28.23 -5.90
N VAL A 8 55.51 -28.83 -6.00
CA VAL A 8 54.46 -28.39 -6.92
C VAL A 8 53.68 -27.28 -6.22
N VAL A 9 53.87 -26.04 -6.67
CA VAL A 9 53.06 -24.92 -6.23
C VAL A 9 51.71 -24.92 -7.01
N PHE A 10 50.65 -25.24 -6.31
CA PHE A 10 49.30 -25.13 -6.87
C PHE A 10 48.85 -23.68 -6.76
N ALA A 11 48.87 -22.96 -7.88
CA ALA A 11 48.29 -21.64 -7.97
C ALA A 11 46.76 -21.77 -8.10
N THR A 12 46.04 -21.52 -7.02
CA THR A 12 44.60 -21.39 -7.04
C THR A 12 44.20 -20.04 -7.63
N LEU A 13 43.69 -20.07 -8.87
CA LEU A 13 43.05 -18.94 -9.50
C LEU A 13 41.69 -18.72 -8.83
N LEU A 14 41.59 -17.68 -8.00
CA LEU A 14 40.33 -17.15 -7.52
C LEU A 14 39.64 -16.41 -8.68
N VAL A 15 38.73 -17.08 -9.35
CA VAL A 15 37.80 -16.44 -10.28
C VAL A 15 36.80 -15.67 -9.43
N GLY A 16 37.00 -14.36 -9.32
CA GLY A 16 36.04 -13.45 -8.73
C GLY A 16 34.78 -13.40 -9.59
N CYS A 17 33.66 -13.94 -9.09
CA CYS A 17 32.36 -13.77 -9.67
C CYS A 17 31.92 -12.31 -9.57
N GLY A 18 31.71 -11.73 -10.73
CA GLY A 18 30.59 -10.88 -11.11
C GLY A 18 30.26 -9.69 -10.21
N GLY A 19 30.76 -8.51 -10.61
CA GLY A 19 30.14 -7.28 -10.18
C GLY A 19 28.67 -7.28 -10.65
N GLU A 20 27.75 -7.03 -9.73
CA GLU A 20 26.38 -6.63 -10.06
C GLU A 20 26.48 -5.30 -10.79
N GLU A 21 26.35 -5.33 -12.11
CA GLU A 21 26.06 -4.12 -12.86
C GLU A 21 24.68 -3.63 -12.44
N THR A 22 24.66 -2.65 -11.55
CA THR A 22 23.46 -1.85 -11.31
C THR A 22 23.17 -1.06 -12.57
N VAL A 23 22.33 -1.61 -13.44
CA VAL A 23 21.84 -0.93 -14.64
C VAL A 23 20.91 0.18 -14.16
N SER A 24 21.46 1.37 -13.96
CA SER A 24 20.61 2.56 -13.81
C SER A 24 19.91 2.80 -15.16
N PRO A 25 18.57 2.90 -15.18
CA PRO A 25 17.86 3.25 -16.41
C PRO A 25 18.24 4.66 -16.84
N THR A 26 19.04 4.78 -17.92
CA THR A 26 19.51 6.05 -18.48
C THR A 26 18.66 6.52 -19.64
N GLY A 27 17.33 6.41 -19.55
CA GLY A 27 16.42 6.92 -20.54
C GLY A 27 15.23 7.65 -19.91
N PRO A 28 14.67 8.66 -20.57
CA PRO A 28 13.39 9.20 -20.17
C PRO A 28 12.39 8.04 -20.17
N VAL A 29 11.65 7.86 -19.08
CA VAL A 29 10.56 6.88 -19.02
C VAL A 29 9.45 7.43 -19.92
N GLU A 30 9.52 7.13 -21.22
CA GLU A 30 8.42 7.40 -22.15
C GLU A 30 7.29 6.38 -21.90
N GLY A 31 6.56 6.63 -20.86
CA GLY A 31 5.34 5.94 -20.53
C GLY A 31 4.53 6.85 -19.63
N THR A 32 3.38 7.29 -20.10
CA THR A 32 2.36 7.80 -19.20
C THR A 32 2.05 6.66 -18.22
N LEU A 33 2.37 6.87 -16.94
CA LEU A 33 1.89 5.97 -15.89
C LEU A 33 0.39 5.74 -16.15
N PRO A 34 -0.11 4.50 -16.10
CA PRO A 34 -1.53 4.26 -16.24
C PRO A 34 -2.26 5.23 -15.31
N LYS A 35 -3.10 6.09 -15.88
CA LYS A 35 -3.94 6.99 -15.08
C LYS A 35 -4.67 6.11 -14.09
N ALA A 36 -4.46 6.36 -12.80
CA ALA A 36 -5.17 5.61 -11.76
C ALA A 36 -6.66 5.60 -12.16
N GLU A 37 -7.24 4.41 -12.32
CA GLU A 37 -8.62 4.28 -12.76
C GLU A 37 -9.50 5.10 -11.80
N ALA A 38 -10.27 6.03 -12.37
CA ALA A 38 -11.20 6.82 -11.60
C ALA A 38 -12.18 5.87 -10.88
N GLY A 39 -12.27 5.99 -9.57
CA GLY A 39 -13.20 5.18 -8.78
C GLY A 39 -14.65 5.56 -9.06
N ASN A 40 -15.55 4.60 -8.89
CA ASN A 40 -16.99 4.81 -8.95
C ASN A 40 -17.56 4.98 -7.53
N PRO A 41 -18.07 6.17 -7.13
CA PRO A 41 -18.56 6.39 -5.77
C PRO A 41 -19.75 5.51 -5.38
N ALA A 42 -20.65 5.18 -6.34
CA ALA A 42 -21.79 4.32 -6.06
C ALA A 42 -21.35 2.88 -5.74
N ALA A 43 -20.38 2.35 -6.52
CA ALA A 43 -19.76 1.06 -6.22
C ALA A 43 -18.98 1.11 -4.90
N GLY A 44 -18.32 2.23 -4.60
CA GLY A 44 -17.62 2.46 -3.33
C GLY A 44 -18.57 2.45 -2.13
N LYS A 45 -19.75 3.08 -2.24
CA LYS A 45 -20.79 3.01 -1.21
C LYS A 45 -21.26 1.57 -0.97
N ALA A 46 -21.50 0.81 -2.04
CA ALA A 46 -21.88 -0.59 -1.93
C ALA A 46 -20.80 -1.43 -1.24
N LEU A 47 -19.53 -1.20 -1.57
CA LEU A 47 -18.38 -1.84 -0.91
C LEU A 47 -18.29 -1.44 0.58
N PHE A 48 -18.45 -0.16 0.91
CA PHE A 48 -18.44 0.32 2.29
C PHE A 48 -19.45 -0.44 3.17
N VAL A 49 -20.64 -0.70 2.63
CA VAL A 49 -21.69 -1.46 3.31
C VAL A 49 -21.33 -2.95 3.37
N SER A 50 -20.96 -3.56 2.24
CA SER A 50 -20.72 -5.01 2.16
C SER A 50 -19.48 -5.46 2.94
N GLN A 51 -18.46 -4.59 3.06
CA GLN A 51 -17.26 -4.86 3.85
C GLN A 51 -17.44 -4.51 5.34
N GLY A 52 -18.63 -4.06 5.75
CA GLY A 52 -18.93 -3.80 7.15
C GLY A 52 -18.25 -2.57 7.75
N CYS A 53 -17.71 -1.65 6.93
CA CYS A 53 -16.97 -0.47 7.39
C CYS A 53 -17.79 0.38 8.38
N GLY A 54 -19.11 0.48 8.15
CA GLY A 54 -20.04 1.21 8.99
C GLY A 54 -20.27 0.64 10.39
N GLY A 55 -19.84 -0.61 10.64
CA GLY A 55 -19.88 -1.20 11.97
C GLY A 55 -18.90 -0.52 12.94
N CYS A 56 -17.77 -0.02 12.39
CA CYS A 56 -16.76 0.68 13.17
C CYS A 56 -16.79 2.20 12.97
N HIS A 57 -17.18 2.69 11.79
CA HIS A 57 -17.10 4.10 11.42
C HIS A 57 -18.47 4.79 11.35
N THR A 58 -18.52 6.01 11.89
CA THR A 58 -19.59 6.96 11.57
C THR A 58 -19.34 7.57 10.20
N LEU A 59 -20.35 7.52 9.32
CA LEU A 59 -20.36 8.22 8.03
C LEU A 59 -21.81 8.54 7.63
N LYS A 60 -22.16 9.82 7.62
CA LYS A 60 -23.51 10.29 7.30
C LYS A 60 -23.99 9.85 5.93
N ALA A 61 -23.12 9.93 4.90
CA ALA A 61 -23.44 9.54 3.53
C ALA A 61 -23.77 8.04 3.37
N ALA A 62 -23.31 7.19 4.31
CA ALA A 62 -23.63 5.78 4.40
C ALA A 62 -24.75 5.48 5.41
N GLY A 63 -25.18 6.45 6.21
CA GLY A 63 -26.17 6.26 7.27
C GLY A 63 -25.64 5.46 8.46
N THR A 64 -24.32 5.49 8.72
CA THR A 64 -23.68 4.67 9.76
C THR A 64 -23.27 5.49 10.97
N THR A 65 -23.22 4.84 12.14
CA THR A 65 -22.98 5.48 13.43
C THR A 65 -21.98 4.70 14.30
N GLY A 66 -21.13 3.87 13.69
CA GLY A 66 -20.09 3.10 14.38
C GLY A 66 -19.11 4.04 15.10
N LYS A 67 -18.60 3.61 16.27
CA LYS A 67 -17.74 4.43 17.14
C LYS A 67 -16.44 3.73 17.52
N THR A 68 -16.22 2.52 17.05
CA THR A 68 -14.98 1.76 17.28
C THR A 68 -13.80 2.34 16.49
N GLY A 69 -14.09 2.92 15.32
CA GLY A 69 -13.16 3.67 14.50
C GLY A 69 -13.49 5.18 14.46
N PRO A 70 -12.64 5.99 13.83
CA PRO A 70 -12.88 7.42 13.66
C PRO A 70 -14.20 7.74 12.96
N ASP A 71 -14.79 8.89 13.34
CA ASP A 71 -15.87 9.54 12.61
C ASP A 71 -15.31 10.07 11.28
N LEU A 72 -15.70 9.46 10.16
CA LEU A 72 -15.15 9.77 8.85
C LEU A 72 -15.65 11.12 8.32
N ASP A 73 -16.83 11.59 8.72
CA ASP A 73 -17.32 12.94 8.36
C ASP A 73 -16.38 14.05 8.86
N LYS A 74 -15.62 13.77 9.92
CA LYS A 74 -14.65 14.70 10.52
C LYS A 74 -13.22 14.34 10.16
N GLY A 75 -12.88 13.08 10.29
CA GLY A 75 -11.50 12.59 10.17
C GLY A 75 -10.93 12.71 8.76
N LEU A 76 -11.79 12.64 7.73
CA LEU A 76 -11.38 12.74 6.34
C LEU A 76 -11.54 14.14 5.74
N LYS A 77 -12.10 15.09 6.49
CA LYS A 77 -12.28 16.44 5.98
C LYS A 77 -10.94 17.08 5.60
N GLY A 78 -10.81 17.49 4.33
CA GLY A 78 -9.57 18.08 3.81
C GLY A 78 -8.42 17.09 3.60
N LYS A 79 -8.68 15.78 3.70
CA LYS A 79 -7.71 14.74 3.34
C LYS A 79 -7.76 14.44 1.86
N ASP A 80 -6.60 14.17 1.28
CA ASP A 80 -6.48 13.80 -0.13
C ASP A 80 -6.73 12.30 -0.38
N GLU A 81 -6.83 11.92 -1.64
CA GLU A 81 -7.04 10.53 -2.05
C GLU A 81 -5.92 9.60 -1.59
N ALA A 82 -4.68 10.08 -1.54
CA ALA A 82 -3.54 9.28 -1.13
C ALA A 82 -3.67 8.88 0.34
N TYR A 83 -4.02 9.84 1.20
CA TYR A 83 -4.25 9.57 2.62
C TYR A 83 -5.41 8.59 2.83
N ILE A 84 -6.53 8.78 2.12
CA ILE A 84 -7.70 7.89 2.24
C ILE A 84 -7.33 6.48 1.78
N ARG A 85 -6.62 6.36 0.67
CA ARG A 85 -6.13 5.08 0.15
C ARG A 85 -5.23 4.36 1.15
N GLU A 86 -4.21 5.05 1.66
CA GLU A 86 -3.28 4.50 2.65
C GLU A 86 -4.03 4.01 3.88
N SER A 87 -4.97 4.80 4.42
CA SER A 87 -5.78 4.43 5.58
C SER A 87 -6.62 3.16 5.36
N ILE A 88 -6.96 2.81 4.11
CA ILE A 88 -7.68 1.59 3.77
C ILE A 88 -6.72 0.41 3.61
N VAL A 89 -5.61 0.59 2.88
CA VAL A 89 -4.71 -0.50 2.51
C VAL A 89 -3.66 -0.81 3.57
N ASP A 90 -3.28 0.18 4.36
CA ASP A 90 -2.38 0.04 5.51
C ASP A 90 -2.86 0.90 6.70
N PRO A 91 -3.91 0.48 7.39
CA PRO A 91 -4.53 1.28 8.45
C PRO A 91 -3.62 1.51 9.67
N ASN A 92 -2.51 0.81 9.77
CA ASN A 92 -1.53 1.01 10.84
C ASN A 92 -0.43 2.03 10.49
N ALA A 93 -0.32 2.46 9.24
CA ALA A 93 0.65 3.48 8.82
C ALA A 93 0.41 4.83 9.55
N SER A 94 -0.86 5.17 9.80
CA SER A 94 -1.23 6.38 10.51
C SER A 94 -2.47 6.15 11.37
N ILE A 95 -2.31 6.17 12.69
CA ILE A 95 -3.40 5.97 13.65
C ILE A 95 -4.00 7.30 14.06
N ALA A 96 -5.31 7.46 13.93
CA ALA A 96 -6.03 8.63 14.37
C ALA A 96 -5.91 8.80 15.91
N PRO A 97 -5.78 10.04 16.42
CA PRO A 97 -5.67 10.29 17.86
C PRO A 97 -6.84 9.68 18.65
N GLY A 98 -6.51 8.95 19.71
CA GLY A 98 -7.48 8.28 20.59
C GLY A 98 -7.89 6.88 20.15
N PHE A 99 -7.37 6.37 19.02
CA PHE A 99 -7.63 5.01 18.56
C PHE A 99 -6.38 4.11 18.71
N GLN A 100 -6.60 2.78 18.68
CA GLN A 100 -5.54 1.80 18.85
C GLN A 100 -5.15 1.16 17.50
N PRO A 101 -3.88 0.81 17.30
CA PRO A 101 -3.45 0.06 16.12
C PRO A 101 -4.02 -1.37 16.13
N GLY A 102 -4.10 -1.98 14.95
CA GLY A 102 -4.50 -3.38 14.80
C GLY A 102 -6.00 -3.67 14.91
N ILE A 103 -6.85 -2.64 15.08
CA ILE A 103 -8.31 -2.80 15.16
C ILE A 103 -8.93 -2.83 13.76
N MET A 104 -8.53 -1.93 12.87
CA MET A 104 -9.00 -1.92 11.48
C MET A 104 -8.26 -2.99 10.68
N PRO A 105 -8.97 -3.87 9.94
CA PRO A 105 -8.34 -4.86 9.07
C PRO A 105 -7.54 -4.20 7.94
N ASN A 106 -6.46 -4.85 7.49
CA ASN A 106 -5.74 -4.43 6.29
C ASN A 106 -6.54 -4.85 5.04
N TYR A 107 -7.23 -3.91 4.43
CA TYR A 107 -8.02 -4.16 3.23
C TYR A 107 -7.18 -4.24 1.94
N GLY A 108 -5.91 -3.82 1.97
CA GLY A 108 -4.99 -3.99 0.84
C GLY A 108 -4.72 -5.46 0.46
N GLN A 109 -4.98 -6.39 1.39
CA GLN A 109 -4.88 -7.83 1.14
C GLN A 109 -6.22 -8.49 0.75
N GLN A 110 -7.33 -7.77 0.86
CA GLN A 110 -8.69 -8.29 0.66
C GLN A 110 -9.39 -7.69 -0.55
N LEU A 111 -9.03 -6.47 -0.92
CA LEU A 111 -9.64 -5.72 -2.02
C LEU A 111 -8.63 -5.51 -3.15
N ASP A 112 -9.11 -5.60 -4.38
CA ASP A 112 -8.32 -5.23 -5.55
C ASP A 112 -8.19 -3.70 -5.69
N SER A 113 -7.31 -3.26 -6.58
CA SER A 113 -7.01 -1.85 -6.80
C SER A 113 -8.24 -1.04 -7.25
N LYS A 114 -9.14 -1.65 -8.01
CA LYS A 114 -10.38 -1.03 -8.49
C LYS A 114 -11.38 -0.84 -7.35
N GLN A 115 -11.52 -1.84 -6.50
CA GLN A 115 -12.38 -1.77 -5.31
C GLN A 115 -11.89 -0.70 -4.33
N VAL A 116 -10.58 -0.63 -4.10
CA VAL A 116 -9.98 0.44 -3.30
C VAL A 116 -10.23 1.81 -3.93
N ALA A 117 -10.05 1.96 -5.26
CA ALA A 117 -10.34 3.22 -5.95
C ALA A 117 -11.81 3.64 -5.81
N ASN A 118 -12.74 2.69 -5.88
CA ASN A 118 -14.17 2.95 -5.69
C ASN A 118 -14.47 3.45 -4.26
N LEU A 119 -13.90 2.81 -3.24
CA LEU A 119 -14.03 3.26 -1.84
C LEU A 119 -13.47 4.66 -1.63
N VAL A 120 -12.27 4.93 -2.14
CA VAL A 120 -11.65 6.26 -2.08
C VAL A 120 -12.53 7.31 -2.70
N ALA A 121 -13.07 7.06 -3.91
CA ALA A 121 -13.97 7.99 -4.59
C ALA A 121 -15.25 8.27 -3.79
N PHE A 122 -15.84 7.25 -3.18
CA PHE A 122 -17.02 7.42 -2.33
C PHE A 122 -16.70 8.24 -1.08
N LEU A 123 -15.62 7.92 -0.39
CA LEU A 123 -15.21 8.63 0.83
C LEU A 123 -14.85 10.08 0.55
N GLN A 124 -14.09 10.33 -0.53
CA GLN A 124 -13.74 11.68 -0.97
C GLN A 124 -14.98 12.53 -1.23
N GLN A 125 -15.94 12.01 -2.02
CA GLN A 125 -17.19 12.71 -2.32
C GLN A 125 -18.04 12.94 -1.07
N SER A 126 -17.99 12.06 -0.07
CA SER A 126 -18.82 12.11 1.12
C SER A 126 -18.35 13.13 2.15
N THR A 127 -17.11 13.60 2.05
CA THR A 127 -16.44 14.44 3.06
C THR A 127 -16.02 15.82 2.53
N THR A 128 -16.31 16.12 1.28
CA THR A 128 -16.27 17.48 0.67
C THR A 128 -17.57 18.24 0.91
#